data_9cbedd80357cc2ec2c8843400aed97ae
#
_entry.id   9cbedd80357cc2ec2c8843400aed97ae
#
_cell.length_a   1.000
_cell.length_b   1.000
_cell.length_c   1.000
_cell.angle_alpha   90.00
_cell.angle_beta   90.00
_cell.angle_gamma   90.00
#
_symmetry.space_group_name_H-M   'P 1'
#
loop_
_entity.id
_entity.type
_entity.pdbx_description
1 polymer ?
#
loop_
_entity_poly.entity_id
_entity_poly.type
_entity_poly.pdbx_seq_one_letter_code
_entity_poly.pdbx_strand_id
1 'polypeptide(L)'
;IFHAVSAFNNAGFSTNSDNLVPFVSDAWLLLPLAGALIGGGLGFPVWAELVRLVRRDRHVVHRISITARMTLAATAVLLVSGTVFFGCMEWTGLLSSMSLGGKLLNSFFASASPRTAGFNAIDYGQAHPITLMGTDILMFIGGGSAGTAGGIKVTTACVLLAAMAAEFTGRETTTIGHRSLPRSVTRQALALSFAGVMVVTLGVVALRFFDPEFSGDQVSFEVLSAFATVGLSTGITASLSAPSQIVLCLIMYLGRVGPTTLVAALAAKSV
;
A
#
# COMPACT_ATOMS: atom_id res chain seq x y z
N ILE A 1 10.41 -5.04 -20.62
CA ILE A 1 10.07 -6.34 -19.99
C ILE A 1 10.35 -6.28 -18.50
N PHE A 2 11.58 -5.92 -18.05
CA PHE A 2 11.94 -5.89 -16.62
C PHE A 2 10.96 -5.08 -15.78
N HIS A 3 10.71 -3.80 -16.12
CA HIS A 3 9.78 -2.94 -15.39
C HIS A 3 8.33 -3.46 -15.38
N ALA A 4 7.88 -4.12 -16.45
CA ALA A 4 6.54 -4.71 -16.49
C ALA A 4 6.40 -5.88 -15.50
N VAL A 5 7.42 -6.75 -15.42
CA VAL A 5 7.47 -7.85 -14.44
C VAL A 5 7.57 -7.29 -13.02
N SER A 6 8.44 -6.31 -12.80
CA SER A 6 8.61 -5.64 -11.51
C SER A 6 7.30 -4.96 -11.06
N ALA A 7 6.61 -4.27 -11.97
CA ALA A 7 5.34 -3.60 -11.68
C ALA A 7 4.22 -4.60 -11.33
N PHE A 8 4.05 -5.65 -12.13
CA PHE A 8 2.99 -6.64 -11.87
C PHE A 8 3.20 -7.40 -10.55
N ASN A 9 4.46 -7.65 -10.19
CA ASN A 9 4.81 -8.29 -8.91
C ASN A 9 4.88 -7.30 -7.74
N ASN A 10 4.60 -6.02 -7.96
CA ASN A 10 4.72 -4.96 -6.96
C ASN A 10 6.09 -4.96 -6.27
N ALA A 11 7.14 -5.07 -7.05
CA ALA A 11 8.52 -5.20 -6.56
C ALA A 11 9.28 -3.87 -6.55
N GLY A 12 8.91 -2.90 -7.41
CA GLY A 12 9.48 -1.56 -7.44
C GLY A 12 10.92 -1.45 -7.94
N PHE A 13 11.53 -2.55 -8.36
CA PHE A 13 12.88 -2.52 -8.87
C PHE A 13 12.94 -1.85 -10.25
N SER A 14 13.90 -0.96 -10.41
CA SER A 14 14.22 -0.32 -11.69
C SER A 14 15.67 -0.65 -12.11
N THR A 15 15.90 -0.65 -13.42
CA THR A 15 17.24 -0.73 -13.99
C THR A 15 17.90 0.65 -14.06
N ASN A 16 17.15 1.72 -13.79
CA ASN A 16 17.65 3.08 -13.77
C ASN A 16 18.01 3.49 -12.33
N SER A 17 19.12 4.21 -12.13
CA SER A 17 19.56 4.73 -10.84
C SER A 17 18.49 5.62 -10.18
N ASP A 18 17.84 6.46 -11.00
CA ASP A 18 16.86 7.44 -10.57
C ASP A 18 15.41 6.92 -10.75
N ASN A 19 15.22 5.61 -10.77
CA ASN A 19 13.93 4.93 -10.94
C ASN A 19 13.21 5.40 -12.22
N LEU A 20 12.01 5.99 -12.12
CA LEU A 20 11.24 6.49 -13.27
C LEU A 20 11.22 8.02 -13.35
N VAL A 21 11.99 8.73 -12.55
CA VAL A 21 12.06 10.21 -12.56
C VAL A 21 12.38 10.77 -13.96
N PRO A 22 13.31 10.19 -14.76
CA PRO A 22 13.55 10.65 -16.13
C PRO A 22 12.35 10.53 -17.07
N PHE A 23 11.35 9.70 -16.72
CA PHE A 23 10.18 9.40 -17.53
C PHE A 23 8.89 10.05 -17.00
N VAL A 24 9.02 11.06 -16.15
CA VAL A 24 7.90 11.76 -15.50
C VAL A 24 6.83 12.28 -16.47
N SER A 25 7.19 12.59 -17.72
CA SER A 25 6.26 13.08 -18.75
C SER A 25 5.79 11.99 -19.73
N ASP A 26 6.27 10.75 -19.58
CA ASP A 26 5.97 9.67 -20.50
C ASP A 26 4.74 8.88 -20.07
N ALA A 27 3.57 9.28 -20.60
CA ALA A 27 2.30 8.59 -20.34
C ALA A 27 2.27 7.15 -20.90
N TRP A 28 2.97 6.88 -21.99
CA TRP A 28 3.03 5.55 -22.60
C TRP A 28 3.83 4.55 -21.77
N LEU A 29 4.71 5.04 -20.90
CA LEU A 29 5.43 4.21 -19.94
C LEU A 29 4.66 4.11 -18.62
N LEU A 30 4.24 5.26 -18.05
CA LEU A 30 3.66 5.31 -16.70
C LEU A 30 2.27 4.67 -16.61
N LEU A 31 1.39 4.85 -17.62
CA LEU A 31 0.04 4.26 -17.56
C LEU A 31 0.02 2.73 -17.65
N PRO A 32 0.76 2.06 -18.56
CA PRO A 32 0.86 0.61 -18.56
C PRO A 32 1.46 0.05 -17.27
N LEU A 33 2.49 0.72 -16.71
CA LEU A 33 3.07 0.32 -15.43
C LEU A 33 2.05 0.48 -14.29
N ALA A 34 1.32 1.60 -14.23
CA ALA A 34 0.23 1.78 -13.26
C ALA A 34 -0.84 0.69 -13.40
N GLY A 35 -1.23 0.34 -14.62
CA GLY A 35 -2.14 -0.77 -14.88
C GLY A 35 -1.61 -2.12 -14.38
N ALA A 36 -0.32 -2.40 -14.62
CA ALA A 36 0.34 -3.62 -14.18
C ALA A 36 0.40 -3.73 -12.66
N LEU A 37 0.82 -2.66 -11.95
CA LEU A 37 0.91 -2.66 -10.48
C LEU A 37 -0.46 -2.72 -9.81
N ILE A 38 -1.47 -2.03 -10.33
CA ILE A 38 -2.84 -2.14 -9.83
C ILE A 38 -3.34 -3.57 -10.04
N GLY A 39 -3.12 -4.13 -11.23
CA GLY A 39 -3.49 -5.49 -11.56
C GLY A 39 -2.88 -6.54 -10.63
N GLY A 40 -1.58 -6.46 -10.37
CA GLY A 40 -0.86 -7.33 -9.44
C GLY A 40 -1.33 -7.18 -8.00
N GLY A 41 -1.60 -5.92 -7.60
CA GLY A 41 -2.08 -5.58 -6.26
C GLY A 41 -3.52 -6.00 -5.94
N LEU A 42 -4.38 -6.25 -6.93
CA LEU A 42 -5.76 -6.72 -6.71
C LEU A 42 -5.82 -8.13 -6.11
N GLY A 43 -4.86 -8.98 -6.45
CA GLY A 43 -4.78 -10.37 -6.02
C GLY A 43 -5.50 -11.36 -6.94
N PHE A 44 -4.96 -12.59 -6.97
CA PHE A 44 -5.42 -13.66 -7.84
C PHE A 44 -6.93 -14.00 -7.71
N PRO A 45 -7.53 -14.07 -6.49
CA PRO A 45 -8.95 -14.38 -6.36
C PRO A 45 -9.86 -13.39 -7.08
N VAL A 46 -9.51 -12.09 -7.05
CA VAL A 46 -10.28 -11.04 -7.74
C VAL A 46 -10.20 -11.24 -9.25
N TRP A 47 -9.01 -11.53 -9.78
CA TRP A 47 -8.83 -11.84 -11.20
C TRP A 47 -9.60 -13.08 -11.63
N ALA A 48 -9.56 -14.17 -10.84
CA ALA A 48 -10.30 -15.37 -11.14
C ALA A 48 -11.82 -15.12 -11.24
N GLU A 49 -12.37 -14.27 -10.37
CA GLU A 49 -13.77 -13.88 -10.41
C GLU A 49 -14.09 -12.98 -11.62
N LEU A 50 -13.23 -12.01 -11.93
CA LEU A 50 -13.39 -11.13 -13.10
C LEU A 50 -13.37 -11.92 -14.41
N VAL A 51 -12.42 -12.86 -14.54
CA VAL A 51 -12.34 -13.72 -15.73
C VAL A 51 -13.59 -14.60 -15.87
N ARG A 52 -14.12 -15.16 -14.77
CA ARG A 52 -15.38 -15.93 -14.78
C ARG A 52 -16.56 -15.08 -15.22
N LEU A 53 -16.63 -13.81 -14.81
CA LEU A 53 -17.68 -12.88 -15.24
C LEU A 53 -17.62 -12.61 -16.74
N VAL A 54 -16.41 -12.41 -17.28
CA VAL A 54 -16.21 -12.12 -18.72
C VAL A 54 -16.51 -13.34 -19.58
N ARG A 55 -16.11 -14.54 -19.12
CA ARG A 55 -16.33 -15.81 -19.85
C ARG A 55 -17.81 -16.26 -19.92
N ARG A 56 -18.70 -15.61 -19.17
CA ARG A 56 -20.16 -15.69 -19.23
C ARG A 56 -20.70 -17.11 -19.53
N ASP A 57 -20.48 -18.04 -18.61
CA ASP A 57 -21.12 -19.34 -18.69
C ASP A 57 -22.64 -19.18 -18.45
N ARG A 58 -23.46 -19.44 -19.46
CA ARG A 58 -24.91 -19.12 -19.48
C ARG A 58 -25.72 -19.86 -18.41
N HIS A 59 -25.14 -20.86 -17.76
CA HIS A 59 -25.83 -21.72 -16.81
C HIS A 59 -25.59 -21.43 -15.32
N VAL A 60 -24.73 -20.48 -14.98
CA VAL A 60 -24.41 -20.14 -13.58
C VAL A 60 -24.55 -18.65 -13.34
N VAL A 61 -25.38 -18.27 -12.36
CA VAL A 61 -25.47 -16.88 -11.88
C VAL A 61 -24.19 -16.56 -11.10
N HIS A 62 -23.19 -16.02 -11.80
CA HIS A 62 -21.94 -15.60 -11.17
C HIS A 62 -22.15 -14.29 -10.42
N ARG A 63 -22.20 -14.37 -9.10
CA ARG A 63 -22.16 -13.18 -8.23
C ARG A 63 -20.73 -12.95 -7.76
N ILE A 64 -20.24 -11.72 -7.92
CA ILE A 64 -18.93 -11.31 -7.36
C ILE A 64 -18.99 -11.48 -5.85
N SER A 65 -17.95 -12.09 -5.27
CA SER A 65 -17.84 -12.26 -3.83
C SER A 65 -17.77 -10.88 -3.12
N ILE A 66 -18.16 -10.85 -1.87
CA ILE A 66 -18.05 -9.63 -1.06
C ILE A 66 -16.60 -9.17 -0.98
N THR A 67 -15.65 -10.10 -0.82
CA THR A 67 -14.22 -9.81 -0.76
C THR A 67 -13.73 -9.12 -2.03
N ALA A 68 -14.11 -9.64 -3.21
CA ALA A 68 -13.71 -9.02 -4.48
C ALA A 68 -14.35 -7.63 -4.67
N ARG A 69 -15.63 -7.46 -4.31
CA ARG A 69 -16.31 -6.16 -4.35
C ARG A 69 -15.64 -5.14 -3.42
N MET A 70 -15.32 -5.55 -2.20
CA MET A 70 -14.60 -4.70 -1.22
C MET A 70 -13.23 -4.29 -1.77
N THR A 71 -12.47 -5.25 -2.29
CA THR A 71 -11.13 -4.98 -2.83
C THR A 71 -11.20 -4.01 -4.01
N LEU A 72 -12.12 -4.21 -4.95
CA LEU A 72 -12.28 -3.34 -6.11
C LEU A 72 -12.77 -1.94 -5.70
N ALA A 73 -13.79 -1.84 -4.87
CA ALA A 73 -14.35 -0.57 -4.43
C ALA A 73 -13.31 0.23 -3.61
N ALA A 74 -12.68 -0.41 -2.63
CA ALA A 74 -11.68 0.26 -1.81
C ALA A 74 -10.42 0.64 -2.61
N THR A 75 -10.00 -0.20 -3.58
CA THR A 75 -8.92 0.15 -4.51
C THR A 75 -9.28 1.39 -5.32
N ALA A 76 -10.48 1.47 -5.89
CA ALA A 76 -10.93 2.63 -6.65
C ALA A 76 -11.00 3.89 -5.77
N VAL A 77 -11.55 3.79 -4.56
CA VAL A 77 -11.64 4.91 -3.61
C VAL A 77 -10.24 5.41 -3.25
N LEU A 78 -9.32 4.52 -2.89
CA LEU A 78 -7.94 4.90 -2.54
C LEU A 78 -7.19 5.52 -3.71
N LEU A 79 -7.36 5.00 -4.92
CA LEU A 79 -6.75 5.58 -6.12
C LEU A 79 -7.27 6.98 -6.41
N VAL A 80 -8.59 7.17 -6.38
CA VAL A 80 -9.20 8.48 -6.65
C VAL A 80 -8.84 9.47 -5.54
N SER A 81 -9.03 9.11 -4.28
CA SER A 81 -8.72 10.00 -3.15
C SER A 81 -7.23 10.36 -3.09
N GLY A 82 -6.33 9.38 -3.31
CA GLY A 82 -4.91 9.63 -3.36
C GLY A 82 -4.50 10.52 -4.54
N THR A 83 -5.10 10.33 -5.73
CA THR A 83 -4.86 11.18 -6.90
C THR A 83 -5.27 12.63 -6.62
N VAL A 84 -6.46 12.82 -6.06
CA VAL A 84 -6.95 14.17 -5.70
C VAL A 84 -6.08 14.77 -4.61
N PHE A 85 -5.77 14.02 -3.56
CA PHE A 85 -4.93 14.48 -2.46
C PHE A 85 -3.55 14.93 -2.96
N PHE A 86 -2.86 14.08 -3.72
CA PHE A 86 -1.53 14.39 -4.27
C PHE A 86 -1.58 15.60 -5.22
N GLY A 87 -2.57 15.62 -6.12
CA GLY A 87 -2.77 16.75 -7.02
C GLY A 87 -3.00 18.06 -6.26
N CYS A 88 -3.83 18.08 -5.21
CA CYS A 88 -4.07 19.27 -4.42
C CYS A 88 -2.84 19.75 -3.65
N MET A 89 -2.06 18.83 -3.05
CA MET A 89 -0.91 19.19 -2.23
C MET A 89 0.29 19.65 -3.05
N GLU A 90 0.56 18.99 -4.18
CA GLU A 90 1.77 19.25 -4.97
C GLU A 90 1.51 20.06 -6.25
N TRP A 91 0.32 20.62 -6.43
CA TRP A 91 -0.04 21.38 -7.63
C TRP A 91 0.89 22.56 -7.94
N THR A 92 1.31 23.24 -6.90
CA THR A 92 2.24 24.38 -6.94
C THR A 92 3.66 24.01 -6.46
N GLY A 93 3.85 22.79 -5.95
CA GLY A 93 5.12 22.22 -5.51
C GLY A 93 5.81 21.41 -6.61
N LEU A 94 5.97 20.11 -6.39
CA LEU A 94 6.67 19.19 -7.30
C LEU A 94 6.08 19.14 -8.73
N LEU A 95 4.78 19.38 -8.86
CA LEU A 95 4.10 19.35 -10.14
C LEU A 95 4.08 20.71 -10.87
N SER A 96 4.62 21.78 -10.29
CA SER A 96 4.47 23.15 -10.78
C SER A 96 4.94 23.34 -12.23
N SER A 97 6.05 22.72 -12.60
CA SER A 97 6.67 22.81 -13.92
C SER A 97 6.01 21.97 -15.01
N MET A 98 5.03 21.10 -14.64
CA MET A 98 4.43 20.15 -15.54
C MET A 98 3.19 20.73 -16.24
N SER A 99 2.89 20.22 -17.45
CA SER A 99 1.62 20.46 -18.14
C SER A 99 0.44 19.89 -17.35
N LEU A 100 -0.79 20.34 -17.62
CA LEU A 100 -1.99 19.82 -16.95
C LEU A 100 -2.11 18.30 -17.05
N GLY A 101 -1.83 17.74 -18.24
CA GLY A 101 -1.81 16.28 -18.44
C GLY A 101 -0.73 15.58 -17.61
N GLY A 102 0.47 16.19 -17.52
CA GLY A 102 1.56 15.71 -16.68
C GLY A 102 1.22 15.73 -15.20
N LYS A 103 0.57 16.80 -14.71
CA LYS A 103 0.10 16.90 -13.32
C LYS A 103 -0.89 15.79 -12.97
N LEU A 104 -1.89 15.56 -13.81
CA LEU A 104 -2.88 14.50 -13.60
C LEU A 104 -2.25 13.11 -13.66
N LEU A 105 -1.38 12.88 -14.65
CA LEU A 105 -0.66 11.60 -14.80
C LEU A 105 0.18 11.27 -13.56
N ASN A 106 0.98 12.23 -13.10
CA ASN A 106 1.86 11.99 -11.95
C ASN A 106 1.09 11.92 -10.64
N SER A 107 0.02 12.69 -10.46
CA SER A 107 -0.88 12.55 -9.31
C SER A 107 -1.50 11.16 -9.25
N PHE A 108 -1.96 10.62 -10.40
CA PHE A 108 -2.48 9.27 -10.49
C PHE A 108 -1.40 8.21 -10.20
N PHE A 109 -0.22 8.36 -10.79
CA PHE A 109 0.89 7.43 -10.59
C PHE A 109 1.38 7.46 -9.14
N ALA A 110 1.48 8.65 -8.52
CA ALA A 110 1.83 8.84 -7.12
C ALA A 110 0.77 8.30 -6.14
N SER A 111 -0.48 8.14 -6.57
CA SER A 111 -1.52 7.45 -5.81
C SER A 111 -1.44 5.92 -5.95
N ALA A 112 -1.04 5.44 -7.13
CA ALA A 112 -1.00 4.02 -7.42
C ALA A 112 0.26 3.33 -6.86
N SER A 113 1.42 3.97 -6.98
CA SER A 113 2.73 3.42 -6.61
C SER A 113 2.90 3.11 -5.11
N PRO A 114 2.45 3.96 -4.16
CA PRO A 114 2.58 3.69 -2.72
C PRO A 114 1.84 2.43 -2.26
N ARG A 115 0.92 1.93 -3.07
CA ARG A 115 0.19 0.70 -2.80
C ARG A 115 1.03 -0.55 -3.08
N THR A 116 2.28 -0.54 -2.53
CA THR A 116 3.27 -1.60 -2.49
C THR A 116 4.03 -1.85 -3.79
N ALA A 117 4.04 -0.89 -4.73
CA ALA A 117 4.77 -1.03 -5.99
C ALA A 117 6.16 -0.40 -5.98
N GLY A 118 6.35 0.73 -5.29
CA GLY A 118 7.67 1.32 -5.04
C GLY A 118 8.33 2.06 -6.21
N PHE A 119 7.63 2.25 -7.31
CA PHE A 119 8.15 3.09 -8.39
C PHE A 119 7.94 4.57 -8.08
N ASN A 120 8.96 5.38 -8.24
CA ASN A 120 8.86 6.82 -8.14
C ASN A 120 9.15 7.50 -9.50
N ALA A 121 8.19 8.31 -9.95
CA ALA A 121 8.36 9.22 -11.07
C ALA A 121 8.68 10.64 -10.62
N ILE A 122 8.64 10.90 -9.32
CA ILE A 122 8.89 12.18 -8.66
C ILE A 122 9.82 11.96 -7.47
N ASP A 123 10.56 12.99 -7.09
CA ASP A 123 11.47 12.95 -5.93
C ASP A 123 10.70 13.22 -4.63
N TYR A 124 10.44 12.18 -3.86
CA TYR A 124 9.79 12.28 -2.54
C TYR A 124 10.64 13.03 -1.50
N GLY A 125 11.95 13.14 -1.70
CA GLY A 125 12.82 13.94 -0.81
C GLY A 125 12.52 15.43 -0.84
N GLN A 126 11.86 15.92 -1.91
CA GLN A 126 11.45 17.31 -2.07
C GLN A 126 9.93 17.50 -1.85
N ALA A 127 9.21 16.45 -1.51
CA ALA A 127 7.76 16.51 -1.31
C ALA A 127 7.40 17.26 -0.03
N HIS A 128 6.22 17.89 -0.02
CA HIS A 128 5.72 18.57 1.16
C HIS A 128 5.47 17.55 2.30
N PRO A 129 5.75 17.87 3.58
CA PRO A 129 5.55 16.94 4.71
C PRO A 129 4.13 16.33 4.78
N ILE A 130 3.10 17.10 4.45
CA ILE A 130 1.72 16.60 4.38
C ILE A 130 1.58 15.54 3.27
N THR A 131 2.28 15.69 2.16
CA THR A 131 2.28 14.72 1.06
C THR A 131 2.93 13.41 1.51
N LEU A 132 4.05 13.48 2.24
CA LEU A 132 4.68 12.30 2.83
C LEU A 132 3.73 11.58 3.78
N MET A 133 3.09 12.30 4.70
CA MET A 133 2.12 11.74 5.65
C MET A 133 0.92 11.08 4.95
N GLY A 134 0.38 11.71 3.90
CA GLY A 134 -0.71 11.12 3.12
C GLY A 134 -0.26 9.87 2.35
N THR A 135 0.96 9.88 1.83
CA THR A 135 1.58 8.72 1.18
C THR A 135 1.81 7.59 2.18
N ASP A 136 2.21 7.89 3.41
CA ASP A 136 2.35 6.95 4.52
C ASP A 136 1.04 6.19 4.79
N ILE A 137 -0.10 6.88 4.79
CA ILE A 137 -1.43 6.26 4.93
C ILE A 137 -1.71 5.31 3.75
N LEU A 138 -1.39 5.72 2.52
CA LEU A 138 -1.58 4.88 1.34
C LEU A 138 -0.65 3.66 1.35
N MET A 139 0.59 3.79 1.84
CA MET A 139 1.52 2.68 2.02
C MET A 139 1.05 1.68 3.07
N PHE A 140 0.54 2.18 4.20
CA PHE A 140 0.04 1.34 5.29
C PHE A 140 -1.15 0.48 4.86
N ILE A 141 -2.06 1.05 4.02
CA ILE A 141 -3.19 0.33 3.42
C ILE A 141 -2.74 -0.27 2.09
N GLY A 142 -2.12 -1.43 2.13
CA GLY A 142 -1.58 -2.13 0.97
C GLY A 142 -2.64 -2.62 -0.02
N GLY A 143 -2.33 -3.68 -0.77
CA GLY A 143 -3.23 -4.24 -1.79
C GLY A 143 -4.25 -5.24 -1.27
N GLY A 144 -4.89 -5.95 -2.22
CA GLY A 144 -5.88 -6.98 -1.94
C GLY A 144 -5.31 -8.24 -1.30
N SER A 145 -6.20 -9.04 -0.73
CA SER A 145 -5.83 -10.34 -0.15
C SER A 145 -5.35 -11.32 -1.22
N ALA A 146 -4.33 -12.13 -0.89
CA ALA A 146 -3.69 -13.07 -1.81
C ALA A 146 -3.12 -12.41 -3.11
N GLY A 147 -2.75 -11.15 -3.03
CA GLY A 147 -1.97 -10.43 -4.04
C GLY A 147 -0.50 -10.38 -3.67
N THR A 148 0.30 -9.74 -4.54
CA THR A 148 1.75 -9.52 -4.35
C THR A 148 2.07 -8.43 -3.33
N ALA A 149 1.10 -7.60 -2.98
CA ALA A 149 1.20 -6.47 -2.08
C ALA A 149 1.54 -6.84 -0.64
N GLY A 150 2.38 -6.06 0.04
CA GLY A 150 2.66 -6.16 1.49
C GLY A 150 1.70 -5.34 2.36
N GLY A 151 2.12 -5.00 3.57
CA GLY A 151 1.35 -4.15 4.49
C GLY A 151 0.02 -4.75 4.95
N ILE A 152 -0.84 -3.88 5.53
CA ILE A 152 -2.20 -4.26 5.92
C ILE A 152 -3.07 -4.35 4.69
N LYS A 153 -3.77 -5.47 4.53
CA LYS A 153 -4.63 -5.69 3.35
C LYS A 153 -5.81 -4.73 3.33
N VAL A 154 -6.17 -4.27 2.11
CA VAL A 154 -7.34 -3.40 1.90
C VAL A 154 -8.61 -4.00 2.53
N THR A 155 -8.79 -5.31 2.44
CA THR A 155 -9.92 -6.02 3.08
C THR A 155 -9.90 -5.88 4.61
N THR A 156 -8.71 -5.93 5.24
CA THR A 156 -8.54 -5.72 6.68
C THR A 156 -8.93 -4.29 7.07
N ALA A 157 -8.48 -3.30 6.29
CA ALA A 157 -8.86 -1.90 6.50
C ALA A 157 -10.39 -1.70 6.38
N CYS A 158 -11.03 -2.31 5.37
CA CYS A 158 -12.49 -2.28 5.22
C CYS A 158 -13.22 -2.90 6.42
N VAL A 159 -12.73 -4.03 6.94
CA VAL A 159 -13.30 -4.69 8.13
C VAL A 159 -13.19 -3.79 9.35
N LEU A 160 -12.05 -3.12 9.54
CA LEU A 160 -11.86 -2.19 10.65
C LEU A 160 -12.78 -0.97 10.55
N LEU A 161 -12.89 -0.36 9.37
CA LEU A 161 -13.80 0.76 9.15
C LEU A 161 -15.26 0.36 9.39
N ALA A 162 -15.65 -0.84 8.95
CA ALA A 162 -17.00 -1.38 9.20
C ALA A 162 -17.22 -1.65 10.69
N ALA A 163 -16.22 -2.15 11.42
CA ALA A 163 -16.31 -2.39 12.85
C ALA A 163 -16.42 -1.07 13.62
N MET A 164 -15.62 -0.06 13.27
CA MET A 164 -15.72 1.28 13.85
C MET A 164 -17.10 1.90 13.60
N ALA A 165 -17.62 1.80 12.36
CA ALA A 165 -18.94 2.31 12.04
C ALA A 165 -20.05 1.57 12.79
N ALA A 166 -19.93 0.26 13.00
CA ALA A 166 -20.89 -0.52 13.80
C ALA A 166 -20.88 -0.08 15.27
N GLU A 167 -19.69 0.12 15.85
CA GLU A 167 -19.54 0.60 17.24
C GLU A 167 -20.14 2.00 17.42
N PHE A 168 -19.80 2.96 16.54
CA PHE A 168 -20.37 4.32 16.61
C PHE A 168 -21.88 4.38 16.39
N THR A 169 -22.46 3.40 15.69
CA THR A 169 -23.90 3.31 15.46
C THR A 169 -24.63 2.40 16.45
N GLY A 170 -23.93 1.88 17.48
CA GLY A 170 -24.49 1.01 18.52
C GLY A 170 -24.99 -0.35 17.99
N ARG A 171 -24.44 -0.85 16.88
CA ARG A 171 -24.83 -2.15 16.31
C ARG A 171 -24.03 -3.26 16.97
N GLU A 172 -24.71 -4.30 17.43
CA GLU A 172 -24.07 -5.47 18.04
C GLU A 172 -23.25 -6.31 17.07
N THR A 173 -23.48 -6.18 15.77
CA THR A 173 -22.81 -6.96 14.72
C THR A 173 -22.20 -6.08 13.67
N THR A 174 -20.95 -6.38 13.31
CA THR A 174 -20.28 -5.73 12.19
C THR A 174 -20.85 -6.27 10.88
N THR A 175 -21.41 -5.40 10.04
CA THR A 175 -21.99 -5.78 8.75
C THR A 175 -21.28 -5.09 7.60
N ILE A 176 -21.04 -5.82 6.51
CA ILE A 176 -20.54 -5.27 5.25
C ILE A 176 -21.57 -5.59 4.16
N GLY A 177 -22.23 -4.54 3.64
CA GLY A 177 -23.39 -4.70 2.77
C GLY A 177 -24.52 -5.39 3.52
N HIS A 178 -24.92 -6.58 3.04
CA HIS A 178 -26.01 -7.37 3.64
C HIS A 178 -25.52 -8.59 4.46
N ARG A 179 -24.21 -8.71 4.71
CA ARG A 179 -23.65 -9.85 5.46
C ARG A 179 -23.02 -9.39 6.76
N SER A 180 -23.35 -10.10 7.84
CA SER A 180 -22.68 -9.98 9.13
C SER A 180 -21.32 -10.68 9.10
N LEU A 181 -20.31 -10.05 9.67
CA LEU A 181 -18.97 -10.62 9.83
C LEU A 181 -18.88 -11.37 11.17
N PRO A 182 -18.23 -12.55 11.19
CA PRO A 182 -17.91 -13.23 12.44
C PRO A 182 -17.02 -12.35 13.33
N ARG A 183 -17.26 -12.34 14.64
CA ARG A 183 -16.44 -11.60 15.61
C ARG A 183 -14.97 -11.97 15.57
N SER A 184 -14.64 -13.21 15.18
CA SER A 184 -13.27 -13.69 14.98
C SER A 184 -12.51 -12.88 13.90
N VAL A 185 -13.17 -12.55 12.79
CA VAL A 185 -12.57 -11.78 11.68
C VAL A 185 -12.26 -10.36 12.13
N THR A 186 -13.18 -9.71 12.83
CA THR A 186 -12.97 -8.36 13.36
C THR A 186 -11.83 -8.32 14.38
N ARG A 187 -11.80 -9.29 15.32
CA ARG A 187 -10.73 -9.40 16.32
C ARG A 187 -9.37 -9.66 15.67
N GLN A 188 -9.32 -10.51 14.65
CA GLN A 188 -8.10 -10.79 13.91
C GLN A 188 -7.62 -9.55 13.14
N ALA A 189 -8.52 -8.79 12.51
CA ALA A 189 -8.20 -7.53 11.84
C ALA A 189 -7.63 -6.49 12.82
N LEU A 190 -8.23 -6.34 14.01
CA LEU A 190 -7.74 -5.46 15.07
C LEU A 190 -6.33 -5.87 15.55
N ALA A 191 -6.13 -7.15 15.85
CA ALA A 191 -4.84 -7.65 16.30
C ALA A 191 -3.71 -7.42 15.28
N LEU A 192 -4.00 -7.68 13.99
CA LEU A 192 -3.06 -7.44 12.89
C LEU A 192 -2.70 -5.97 12.75
N SER A 193 -3.70 -5.09 12.79
CA SER A 193 -3.48 -3.65 12.60
C SER A 193 -2.73 -3.07 13.79
N PHE A 194 -3.07 -3.50 15.01
CA PHE A 194 -2.34 -3.08 16.22
C PHE A 194 -0.88 -3.54 16.18
N ALA A 195 -0.63 -4.79 15.81
CA ALA A 195 0.73 -5.30 15.65
C ALA A 195 1.52 -4.52 14.59
N GLY A 196 0.89 -4.18 13.46
CA GLY A 196 1.49 -3.35 12.42
C GLY A 196 1.87 -1.96 12.93
N VAL A 197 0.97 -1.28 13.62
CA VAL A 197 1.23 0.03 14.24
C VAL A 197 2.38 -0.07 15.24
N MET A 198 2.40 -1.11 16.09
CA MET A 198 3.49 -1.32 17.06
C MET A 198 4.85 -1.49 16.38
N VAL A 199 4.93 -2.33 15.33
CA VAL A 199 6.17 -2.53 14.57
C VAL A 199 6.67 -1.22 13.95
N VAL A 200 5.76 -0.46 13.31
CA VAL A 200 6.10 0.83 12.71
C VAL A 200 6.56 1.82 13.79
N THR A 201 5.83 1.95 14.89
CA THR A 201 6.20 2.88 15.98
C THR A 201 7.57 2.54 16.57
N LEU A 202 7.81 1.24 16.86
CA LEU A 202 9.11 0.81 17.38
C LEU A 202 10.23 1.03 16.37
N GLY A 203 9.97 0.82 15.07
CA GLY A 203 10.91 1.12 14.00
C GLY A 203 11.28 2.60 13.93
N VAL A 204 10.28 3.49 13.98
CA VAL A 204 10.51 4.94 13.98
C VAL A 204 11.33 5.36 15.20
N VAL A 205 11.00 4.85 16.39
CA VAL A 205 11.76 5.14 17.61
C VAL A 205 13.21 4.66 17.50
N ALA A 206 13.42 3.44 16.97
CA ALA A 206 14.77 2.89 16.80
C ALA A 206 15.61 3.70 15.80
N LEU A 207 15.06 4.04 14.64
CA LEU A 207 15.79 4.86 13.66
C LEU A 207 16.10 6.24 14.21
N ARG A 208 15.14 6.88 14.88
CA ARG A 208 15.36 8.20 15.53
C ARG A 208 16.39 8.16 16.65
N PHE A 209 16.57 7.01 17.28
CA PHE A 209 17.61 6.81 18.30
C PHE A 209 19.01 6.67 17.68
N PHE A 210 19.14 5.94 16.57
CA PHE A 210 20.42 5.72 15.92
C PHE A 210 20.86 6.87 15.01
N ASP A 211 19.89 7.52 14.33
CA ASP A 211 20.11 8.55 13.32
C ASP A 211 19.22 9.78 13.62
N PRO A 212 19.53 10.56 14.67
CA PRO A 212 18.71 11.69 15.13
C PRO A 212 18.70 12.89 14.17
N GLU A 213 19.61 12.95 13.20
CA GLU A 213 19.75 14.04 12.23
C GLU A 213 18.60 14.11 11.22
N PHE A 214 17.96 12.97 10.91
CA PHE A 214 16.85 12.95 9.95
C PHE A 214 15.53 13.41 10.58
N SER A 215 14.68 14.05 9.78
CA SER A 215 13.36 14.50 10.25
C SER A 215 12.43 13.33 10.58
N GLY A 216 11.44 13.58 11.46
CA GLY A 216 10.44 12.56 11.80
C GLY A 216 9.68 12.05 10.59
N ASP A 217 9.35 12.94 9.64
CA ASP A 217 8.59 12.60 8.42
C ASP A 217 9.41 11.69 7.49
N GLN A 218 10.72 11.98 7.32
CA GLN A 218 11.60 11.12 6.52
C GLN A 218 11.74 9.74 7.13
N VAL A 219 11.96 9.67 8.45
CA VAL A 219 12.12 8.39 9.16
C VAL A 219 10.81 7.57 9.13
N SER A 220 9.65 8.21 9.35
CA SER A 220 8.35 7.51 9.28
C SER A 220 8.09 6.95 7.89
N PHE A 221 8.41 7.72 6.86
CA PHE A 221 8.28 7.31 5.47
C PHE A 221 9.12 6.06 5.15
N GLU A 222 10.40 6.04 5.53
CA GLU A 222 11.28 4.88 5.33
C GLU A 222 10.78 3.64 6.08
N VAL A 223 10.38 3.79 7.35
CA VAL A 223 9.89 2.68 8.16
C VAL A 223 8.58 2.13 7.63
N LEU A 224 7.64 2.98 7.23
CA LEU A 224 6.36 2.56 6.63
C LEU A 224 6.56 1.90 5.27
N SER A 225 7.45 2.45 4.45
CA SER A 225 7.84 1.85 3.17
C SER A 225 8.46 0.47 3.36
N ALA A 226 9.32 0.30 4.37
CA ALA A 226 9.90 -0.99 4.73
C ALA A 226 8.85 -1.97 5.23
N PHE A 227 7.97 -1.57 6.17
CA PHE A 227 6.92 -2.41 6.72
C PHE A 227 5.90 -2.86 5.68
N ALA A 228 5.46 -1.94 4.83
CA ALA A 228 4.51 -2.24 3.76
C ALA A 228 5.18 -2.90 2.54
N THR A 229 6.52 -3.09 2.57
CA THR A 229 7.31 -3.62 1.45
C THR A 229 7.08 -2.86 0.15
N VAL A 230 7.02 -1.52 0.23
CA VAL A 230 6.75 -0.64 -0.91
C VAL A 230 8.02 -0.38 -1.72
N GLY A 231 9.07 0.09 -1.06
CA GLY A 231 10.34 0.45 -1.70
C GLY A 231 10.46 1.90 -2.12
N LEU A 232 9.51 2.77 -1.76
CA LEU A 232 9.66 4.22 -1.88
C LEU A 232 10.61 4.75 -0.80
N SER A 233 11.40 5.75 -1.13
CA SER A 233 12.33 6.40 -0.22
C SER A 233 12.33 7.91 -0.44
N THR A 234 12.62 8.65 0.62
CA THR A 234 12.93 10.08 0.57
C THR A 234 14.40 10.33 0.21
N GLY A 235 15.16 9.27 -0.10
CA GLY A 235 16.59 9.36 -0.46
C GLY A 235 17.55 9.16 0.71
N ILE A 236 17.04 9.05 1.94
CA ILE A 236 17.92 8.96 3.14
C ILE A 236 18.45 7.54 3.39
N THR A 237 17.88 6.49 2.76
CA THR A 237 18.20 5.08 3.05
C THR A 237 19.71 4.77 3.00
N ALA A 238 20.42 5.30 1.99
CA ALA A 238 21.85 5.08 1.83
C ALA A 238 22.70 5.80 2.87
N SER A 239 22.16 6.87 3.48
CA SER A 239 22.84 7.70 4.49
C SER A 239 22.56 7.22 5.92
N LEU A 240 21.64 6.27 6.11
CA LEU A 240 21.34 5.70 7.42
C LEU A 240 22.51 4.88 7.95
N SER A 241 22.68 4.90 9.27
CA SER A 241 23.66 4.07 9.98
C SER A 241 23.39 2.57 9.80
N ALA A 242 24.43 1.73 9.93
CA ALA A 242 24.29 0.28 9.81
C ALA A 242 23.25 -0.33 10.78
N PRO A 243 23.11 0.10 12.05
CA PRO A 243 22.03 -0.38 12.92
C PRO A 243 20.63 -0.07 12.37
N SER A 244 20.40 1.15 11.86
CA SER A 244 19.12 1.54 11.24
C SER A 244 18.80 0.70 10.01
N GLN A 245 19.77 0.44 9.16
CA GLN A 245 19.60 -0.41 7.98
C GLN A 245 19.22 -1.85 8.38
N ILE A 246 19.82 -2.39 9.45
CA ILE A 246 19.46 -3.72 9.98
C ILE A 246 18.03 -3.71 10.52
N VAL A 247 17.62 -2.65 11.23
CA VAL A 247 16.22 -2.51 11.70
C VAL A 247 15.26 -2.48 10.53
N LEU A 248 15.55 -1.73 9.46
CA LEU A 248 14.72 -1.71 8.25
C LEU A 248 14.62 -3.10 7.60
N CYS A 249 15.73 -3.85 7.49
CA CYS A 249 15.72 -5.22 6.97
C CYS A 249 14.80 -6.15 7.78
N LEU A 250 14.85 -6.06 9.11
CA LEU A 250 13.97 -6.84 9.98
C LEU A 250 12.49 -6.44 9.79
N ILE A 251 12.21 -5.15 9.67
CA ILE A 251 10.86 -4.64 9.41
C ILE A 251 10.33 -5.10 8.04
N MET A 252 11.15 -5.07 6.98
CA MET A 252 10.80 -5.60 5.66
C MET A 252 10.42 -7.08 5.73
N TYR A 253 11.22 -7.88 6.46
CA TYR A 253 10.92 -9.30 6.64
C TYR A 253 9.59 -9.52 7.38
N LEU A 254 9.36 -8.79 8.48
CA LEU A 254 8.11 -8.86 9.24
C LEU A 254 6.89 -8.44 8.40
N GLY A 255 7.03 -7.38 7.62
CA GLY A 255 5.97 -6.90 6.72
C GLY A 255 5.62 -7.89 5.62
N ARG A 256 6.62 -8.63 5.10
CA ARG A 256 6.42 -9.61 4.03
C ARG A 256 5.84 -10.93 4.52
N VAL A 257 6.35 -11.47 5.60
CA VAL A 257 5.85 -12.73 6.21
C VAL A 257 4.45 -12.53 6.78
N GLY A 258 4.16 -11.33 7.22
CA GLY A 258 2.90 -10.93 7.85
C GLY A 258 2.81 -11.37 9.31
N PRO A 259 2.23 -10.54 10.16
CA PRO A 259 2.13 -10.81 11.59
C PRO A 259 1.34 -12.09 11.92
N THR A 260 0.38 -12.48 11.08
CA THR A 260 -0.43 -13.71 11.26
C THR A 260 0.39 -14.97 11.16
N THR A 261 1.29 -15.03 10.17
CA THR A 261 2.13 -16.22 9.94
C THR A 261 3.14 -16.37 11.08
N LEU A 262 3.67 -15.26 11.57
CA LEU A 262 4.58 -15.25 12.70
C LEU A 262 3.88 -15.73 13.99
N VAL A 263 2.70 -15.20 14.29
CA VAL A 263 1.90 -15.61 15.46
C VAL A 263 1.50 -17.08 15.36
N ALA A 264 1.08 -17.55 14.18
CA ALA A 264 0.74 -18.95 13.97
C ALA A 264 1.94 -19.87 14.13
N ALA A 265 3.13 -19.48 13.64
CA ALA A 265 4.36 -20.24 13.81
C ALA A 265 4.82 -20.30 15.28
N LEU A 266 4.68 -19.21 16.02
CA LEU A 266 5.00 -19.16 17.46
C LEU A 266 4.01 -20.00 18.28
N ALA A 267 2.72 -19.95 17.97
CA ALA A 267 1.68 -20.73 18.63
C ALA A 267 1.84 -22.25 18.35
N ALA A 268 2.26 -22.65 17.16
CA ALA A 268 2.51 -24.04 16.80
C ALA A 268 3.73 -24.62 17.55
N LYS A 269 4.64 -23.79 18.04
CA LYS A 269 5.85 -24.22 18.77
C LYS A 269 5.60 -24.38 20.28
N SER A 270 4.44 -23.92 20.78
CA SER A 270 4.04 -24.00 22.19
C SER A 270 3.15 -25.22 22.51
N VAL A 271 2.94 -26.11 21.55
CA VAL A 271 2.30 -27.41 21.69
C VAL A 271 3.35 -28.50 21.46
#